data_303c9fe509d19975eb97071e12ac29d1
#
_entry.id   303c9fe509d19975eb97071e12ac29d1
#
_cell.length_a   1.000
_cell.length_b   1.000
_cell.length_c   1.000
_cell.angle_alpha   90.00
_cell.angle_beta   90.00
_cell.angle_gamma   90.00
#
_symmetry.space_group_name_H-M   'P 1'
#
loop_
_entity.id
_entity.type
_entity.pdbx_description
1 polymer ?
#
loop_
_entity_poly.entity_id
_entity_poly.type
_entity_poly.pdbx_seq_one_letter_code
_entity_poly.pdbx_strand_id
1 'polypeptide(L)'
;FASSGKKIVFLKYGTYLCPSTYLEISKNNMLNISKNSIQDKIDIGELSSYKHIRLPTANRMLSWWLYTFLIFTVVIFFLPWTQNIQMKGKVTTLRPEQRPQDVNSTIAGRIERWFIREGELVQAGDTIVFLSEVKSEYFDPKLVDRTGNQIEAKEGSIDNYSFKAKALENQVSAMRRELIQKKEQLQNKIVQSQLKLESNKAAVKQAEANYEIAEFQLRRTDTLYQKGIKSLSDLESKRLKVQETKAKLVSAQNKRSESENDIQITQLQFENVDNEYGGKIAKAESDRFTTISTLFEAKGDLNKLENQFENYSRRNSMYYIIAPQTGYVTKTIKSGIGEMIKAGETIITIVPQERELAVEMYIKPMDLPLMNLGQEVRLIFDGWQAFVISGWSDFSFGTYQGEVVAIDNIPNLKNKYRLLVQSTNSDKPFPDLLRVGAGAEGIALLKDVPVWYEIWRQLNGFPADFYDDDIQQKEDKFKPPVKAVTK
;
A
#
# COMPACT_ATOMS: atom_id res chain seq x y z
N PHE A 1 44.84 -14.27 23.18
CA PHE A 1 46.21 -14.07 23.60
C PHE A 1 46.38 -12.71 24.22
N ALA A 2 46.78 -12.72 25.52
CA ALA A 2 47.42 -11.68 26.31
C ALA A 2 46.64 -10.35 26.51
N SER A 3 45.95 -10.15 27.61
CA SER A 3 46.50 -9.75 28.91
C SER A 3 47.25 -8.42 28.86
N SER A 4 46.57 -7.37 29.33
CA SER A 4 47.26 -6.33 30.10
C SER A 4 46.24 -5.64 31.01
N GLY A 5 46.36 -5.94 32.28
CA GLY A 5 45.62 -5.33 33.37
C GLY A 5 46.08 -3.90 33.62
N LYS A 6 45.14 -3.01 33.82
CA LYS A 6 45.39 -1.77 34.56
C LYS A 6 44.59 -1.79 35.85
N LYS A 7 45.32 -1.91 36.93
CA LYS A 7 44.87 -1.72 38.32
C LYS A 7 44.33 -0.29 38.47
N ILE A 8 43.08 -0.16 38.81
CA ILE A 8 42.50 1.10 39.30
C ILE A 8 42.77 1.15 40.78
N VAL A 9 43.60 2.11 41.17
CA VAL A 9 43.89 2.45 42.55
C VAL A 9 42.72 3.27 43.11
N PHE A 10 41.99 2.67 44.04
CA PHE A 10 41.00 3.40 44.84
C PHE A 10 41.74 4.31 45.82
N LEU A 11 41.71 5.60 45.59
CA LEU A 11 42.06 6.61 46.59
C LEU A 11 40.90 6.77 47.56
N LYS A 12 41.09 6.21 48.72
CA LYS A 12 40.28 6.35 49.92
C LYS A 12 40.43 7.77 50.42
N TYR A 13 39.46 8.65 50.18
CA TYR A 13 39.41 9.93 50.93
C TYR A 13 38.88 9.64 52.30
N GLY A 14 39.80 9.71 53.27
CA GLY A 14 39.52 9.67 54.69
C GLY A 14 38.80 10.95 55.10
N THR A 15 37.69 10.78 55.76
CA THR A 15 37.02 11.79 56.59
C THR A 15 37.95 12.20 57.71
N TYR A 16 38.44 13.38 57.57
CA TYR A 16 39.10 14.02 58.77
C TYR A 16 37.99 14.56 59.69
N LEU A 17 37.59 13.76 60.64
CA LEU A 17 36.99 14.24 61.89
C LEU A 17 38.02 15.06 62.60
N CYS A 18 37.81 16.37 62.72
CA CYS A 18 38.57 17.26 63.59
C CYS A 18 38.20 16.92 65.03
N PRO A 19 39.10 16.41 65.86
CA PRO A 19 38.79 16.27 67.26
C PRO A 19 38.77 17.65 67.88
N SER A 20 37.64 17.97 68.51
CA SER A 20 37.55 19.10 69.44
C SER A 20 38.58 18.91 70.59
N THR A 21 39.77 19.34 70.32
CA THR A 21 40.72 19.54 71.43
C THR A 21 40.22 20.71 72.21
N TYR A 22 39.66 20.43 73.37
CA TYR A 22 39.57 21.34 74.48
C TYR A 22 40.99 21.89 74.72
N LEU A 23 41.18 23.15 74.34
CA LEU A 23 42.32 23.92 74.84
C LEU A 23 42.03 24.22 76.29
N GLU A 24 42.43 23.30 77.14
CA GLU A 24 42.77 23.67 78.51
C GLU A 24 43.89 24.71 78.42
N ILE A 25 43.48 25.97 78.46
CA ILE A 25 44.46 27.05 78.68
C ILE A 25 45.02 26.84 80.08
N SER A 26 46.18 26.17 80.08
CA SER A 26 47.00 26.09 81.24
C SER A 26 47.19 27.49 81.78
N LYS A 27 46.65 27.69 82.95
CA LYS A 27 46.76 28.93 83.77
C LYS A 27 48.14 29.16 84.34
N ASN A 28 49.21 28.95 83.62
CA ASN A 28 50.51 29.26 84.12
C ASN A 28 51.47 29.49 82.97
N ASN A 29 51.60 30.72 82.56
CA ASN A 29 52.86 31.37 82.13
C ASN A 29 52.56 32.78 81.56
N MET A 30 51.88 33.58 82.32
CA MET A 30 52.17 35.00 82.21
C MET A 30 53.37 35.29 83.12
N LEU A 31 54.39 35.90 82.54
CA LEU A 31 55.54 36.40 83.23
C LEU A 31 55.05 37.28 84.39
N ASN A 32 55.07 36.71 85.59
CA ASN A 32 54.80 37.44 86.84
C ASN A 32 56.02 38.27 87.16
N ILE A 33 56.04 39.49 86.60
CA ILE A 33 57.15 40.46 86.87
C ILE A 33 56.99 41.19 88.19
N SER A 34 55.86 41.05 88.86
CA SER A 34 55.65 41.64 90.20
C SER A 34 54.93 40.65 91.13
N LYS A 35 55.27 40.60 92.36
CA LYS A 35 54.73 39.74 93.44
C LYS A 35 53.28 40.04 93.83
N ASN A 36 52.65 41.04 93.24
CA ASN A 36 51.23 41.38 93.50
C ASN A 36 50.43 41.30 92.22
N SER A 37 49.56 40.31 92.14
CA SER A 37 48.57 40.18 91.01
C SER A 37 47.65 41.40 91.10
N ILE A 38 47.57 42.17 90.01
CA ILE A 38 46.67 43.31 89.88
C ILE A 38 45.20 42.83 89.74
N GLN A 39 44.98 41.57 89.46
CA GLN A 39 43.64 40.99 89.27
C GLN A 39 42.77 40.97 90.52
N ASP A 40 43.39 40.95 91.72
CA ASP A 40 42.68 40.94 93.03
C ASP A 40 42.35 42.32 93.60
N LYS A 41 42.78 43.38 92.92
CA LYS A 41 42.58 44.76 93.41
C LYS A 41 41.84 45.71 92.52
N ILE A 42 41.48 45.29 91.35
CA ILE A 42 40.69 46.09 90.39
C ILE A 42 39.46 45.31 89.98
N ASP A 43 38.30 45.82 90.31
CA ASP A 43 37.04 45.32 89.78
C ASP A 43 36.95 45.69 88.31
N ILE A 44 37.24 44.71 87.48
CA ILE A 44 37.23 44.84 85.98
C ILE A 44 35.89 45.40 85.52
N GLY A 45 34.81 45.27 86.32
CA GLY A 45 33.47 45.77 86.04
C GLY A 45 33.34 47.30 86.10
N GLU A 46 34.28 48.04 86.75
CA GLU A 46 34.25 49.51 86.83
C GLU A 46 35.03 50.23 85.74
N LEU A 47 35.86 49.54 84.99
CA LEU A 47 36.60 50.16 83.88
C LEU A 47 35.64 50.57 82.75
N SER A 48 35.59 51.87 82.45
CA SER A 48 34.69 52.47 81.44
C SER A 48 34.87 51.85 80.05
N SER A 49 36.06 51.41 79.67
CA SER A 49 36.36 50.68 78.41
C SER A 49 35.75 49.31 78.40
N TYR A 50 35.52 48.61 79.50
CA TYR A 50 34.88 47.29 79.57
C TYR A 50 33.35 47.42 79.51
N LYS A 51 32.77 48.54 79.98
CA LYS A 51 31.34 48.86 79.85
C LYS A 51 30.93 49.13 78.39
N HIS A 52 31.87 49.59 77.54
CA HIS A 52 31.59 49.84 76.09
C HIS A 52 31.72 48.58 75.27
N ILE A 53 32.38 47.55 75.76
CA ILE A 53 32.52 46.27 75.02
C ILE A 53 31.34 45.34 75.28
N ARG A 54 30.66 45.45 76.42
CA ARG A 54 29.42 44.68 76.64
C ARG A 54 28.24 45.47 76.13
N LEU A 55 27.75 45.03 74.97
CA LEU A 55 26.43 45.42 74.41
C LEU A 55 25.35 44.34 74.81
N PRO A 56 24.91 44.33 76.10
CA PRO A 56 23.96 43.29 76.55
C PRO A 56 22.60 43.43 75.91
N THR A 57 22.23 44.60 75.40
CA THR A 57 20.98 44.88 74.66
C THR A 57 21.04 44.40 73.22
N ALA A 58 22.21 44.46 72.56
CA ALA A 58 22.32 44.02 71.15
C ALA A 58 22.11 42.50 71.00
N ASN A 59 22.64 41.67 71.90
CA ASN A 59 22.49 40.24 71.90
C ASN A 59 21.01 39.82 72.14
N ARG A 60 20.28 40.49 72.99
CA ARG A 60 18.87 40.22 73.26
C ARG A 60 17.99 40.65 72.14
N MET A 61 18.30 41.76 71.51
CA MET A 61 17.58 42.27 70.34
C MET A 61 17.83 41.37 69.11
N LEU A 62 19.09 40.95 68.91
CA LEU A 62 19.48 40.03 67.85
C LEU A 62 18.82 38.65 68.02
N SER A 63 18.74 38.09 69.21
CA SER A 63 18.05 36.85 69.51
C SER A 63 16.55 36.96 69.20
N TRP A 64 15.95 38.09 69.59
CA TRP A 64 14.52 38.32 69.34
C TRP A 64 14.22 38.43 67.81
N TRP A 65 15.09 39.12 67.06
CA TRP A 65 15.01 39.14 65.58
C TRP A 65 15.21 37.75 64.93
N LEU A 66 16.10 36.94 65.47
CA LEU A 66 16.37 35.60 65.01
C LEU A 66 15.21 34.68 65.33
N TYR A 67 14.55 34.77 66.46
CA TYR A 67 13.35 34.03 66.80
C TYR A 67 12.14 34.45 65.91
N THR A 68 11.94 35.75 65.72
CA THR A 68 10.88 36.25 64.84
C THR A 68 11.13 35.85 63.40
N PHE A 69 12.34 35.87 62.89
CA PHE A 69 12.70 35.39 61.56
C PHE A 69 12.48 33.86 61.42
N LEU A 70 12.86 33.09 62.47
CA LEU A 70 12.61 31.65 62.47
C LEU A 70 11.13 31.31 62.44
N ILE A 71 10.35 32.01 63.31
CA ILE A 71 8.88 31.79 63.28
C ILE A 71 8.29 32.21 61.95
N PHE A 72 8.70 33.31 61.35
CA PHE A 72 8.25 33.78 60.05
C PHE A 72 8.65 32.78 58.97
N THR A 73 9.82 32.22 58.97
CA THR A 73 10.27 31.17 58.04
C THR A 73 9.42 29.90 58.18
N VAL A 74 9.13 29.48 59.42
CA VAL A 74 8.27 28.31 59.67
C VAL A 74 6.86 28.57 59.16
N VAL A 75 6.29 29.76 59.34
CA VAL A 75 4.98 30.11 58.79
C VAL A 75 4.99 30.07 57.27
N ILE A 76 6.04 30.57 56.61
CA ILE A 76 6.17 30.50 55.13
C ILE A 76 6.20 29.06 54.63
N PHE A 77 6.83 28.13 55.33
CA PHE A 77 6.87 26.73 54.96
C PHE A 77 5.48 26.06 54.92
N PHE A 78 4.52 26.55 55.68
CA PHE A 78 3.16 26.05 55.71
C PHE A 78 2.16 26.82 54.80
N LEU A 79 2.63 27.88 54.13
CA LEU A 79 1.80 28.59 53.16
C LEU A 79 1.45 27.69 51.99
N PRO A 80 0.22 27.80 51.46
CA PRO A 80 -0.16 27.06 50.23
C PRO A 80 0.66 27.58 49.04
N TRP A 81 1.24 26.65 48.33
CA TRP A 81 2.00 26.88 47.10
C TRP A 81 1.39 26.04 45.99
N THR A 82 0.84 26.67 44.95
CA THR A 82 0.34 25.96 43.80
C THR A 82 1.54 25.38 43.03
N GLN A 83 1.63 24.05 42.99
CA GLN A 83 2.67 23.38 42.18
C GLN A 83 2.45 23.77 40.70
N ASN A 84 3.54 24.07 40.02
CA ASN A 84 3.49 24.41 38.61
C ASN A 84 4.61 23.69 37.85
N ILE A 85 4.27 23.30 36.60
CA ILE A 85 5.22 22.74 35.67
C ILE A 85 5.35 23.72 34.51
N GLN A 86 6.55 24.20 34.27
CA GLN A 86 6.86 25.07 33.14
C GLN A 86 7.17 24.21 31.90
N MET A 87 6.54 24.55 30.82
CA MET A 87 6.65 23.86 29.55
C MET A 87 6.92 24.86 28.44
N LYS A 88 7.71 24.43 27.45
CA LYS A 88 7.91 25.19 26.20
C LYS A 88 7.35 24.41 25.03
N GLY A 89 6.79 25.14 24.11
CA GLY A 89 6.14 24.53 22.97
C GLY A 89 5.93 25.50 21.81
N LYS A 90 5.10 25.11 20.90
CA LYS A 90 4.72 25.92 19.76
C LYS A 90 3.24 25.72 19.43
N VAL A 91 2.67 26.70 18.78
CA VAL A 91 1.30 26.63 18.27
C VAL A 91 1.24 25.67 17.11
N THR A 92 0.26 24.79 17.13
CA THR A 92 -0.06 23.83 16.09
C THR A 92 -1.57 23.80 15.87
N THR A 93 -2.08 22.83 15.13
CA THR A 93 -3.51 22.59 14.99
C THR A 93 -3.90 21.33 15.74
N LEU A 94 -5.13 21.31 16.24
CA LEU A 94 -5.66 20.15 16.97
C LEU A 94 -5.73 18.92 16.06
N ARG A 95 -6.28 19.10 14.86
CA ARG A 95 -6.44 18.01 13.88
C ARG A 95 -5.27 17.99 12.89
N PRO A 96 -4.70 16.79 12.61
CA PRO A 96 -3.62 16.67 11.63
C PRO A 96 -3.97 17.19 10.22
N GLU A 97 -5.23 17.07 9.82
CA GLU A 97 -5.77 17.54 8.53
C GLU A 97 -5.72 19.06 8.36
N GLN A 98 -5.74 19.78 9.47
CA GLN A 98 -5.69 21.24 9.50
C GLN A 98 -4.25 21.79 9.52
N ARG A 99 -3.24 20.93 9.45
CA ARG A 99 -1.83 21.35 9.36
C ARG A 99 -1.50 21.85 7.97
N PRO A 100 -0.52 22.74 7.85
CA PRO A 100 0.03 23.10 6.55
C PRO A 100 0.45 21.83 5.81
N GLN A 101 -0.01 21.67 4.56
CA GLN A 101 0.29 20.51 3.73
C GLN A 101 1.13 20.92 2.53
N ASP A 102 2.19 20.17 2.32
CA ASP A 102 3.05 20.32 1.15
C ASP A 102 2.42 19.58 -0.03
N VAL A 103 2.20 20.30 -1.11
CA VAL A 103 1.75 19.74 -2.38
C VAL A 103 2.97 19.37 -3.21
N ASN A 104 3.15 18.06 -3.40
CA ASN A 104 4.29 17.52 -4.11
C ASN A 104 3.90 17.14 -5.54
N SER A 105 4.84 17.29 -6.49
CA SER A 105 4.64 16.75 -7.82
C SER A 105 4.64 15.23 -7.82
N THR A 106 3.60 14.62 -8.40
CA THR A 106 3.53 13.16 -8.57
C THR A 106 4.40 12.66 -9.71
N ILE A 107 4.69 13.52 -10.69
CA ILE A 107 5.48 13.21 -11.89
C ILE A 107 6.61 14.23 -12.07
N ALA A 108 7.66 13.81 -12.76
CA ALA A 108 8.65 14.78 -13.26
C ALA A 108 8.07 15.50 -14.47
N GLY A 109 8.24 16.82 -14.52
CA GLY A 109 7.72 17.64 -15.59
C GLY A 109 8.33 19.02 -15.62
N ARG A 110 7.98 19.80 -16.64
CA ARG A 110 8.36 21.20 -16.77
C ARG A 110 7.15 22.08 -16.52
N ILE A 111 7.29 23.13 -15.71
CA ILE A 111 6.21 24.07 -15.42
C ILE A 111 5.87 24.83 -16.71
N GLU A 112 4.63 24.69 -17.18
CA GLU A 112 4.11 25.43 -18.34
C GLU A 112 3.28 26.64 -17.91
N ARG A 113 2.42 26.45 -16.90
CA ARG A 113 1.50 27.52 -16.47
C ARG A 113 1.13 27.38 -15.01
N TRP A 114 1.14 28.52 -14.30
CA TRP A 114 0.55 28.68 -12.98
C TRP A 114 -0.87 29.22 -13.10
N PHE A 115 -1.79 28.70 -12.29
CA PHE A 115 -3.18 29.14 -12.23
C PHE A 115 -3.48 29.94 -10.96
N ILE A 116 -2.57 29.95 -10.00
CA ILE A 116 -2.71 30.58 -8.68
C ILE A 116 -1.56 31.54 -8.39
N ARG A 117 -1.75 32.37 -7.35
CA ARG A 117 -0.73 33.29 -6.82
C ARG A 117 -0.43 32.99 -5.35
N GLU A 118 0.74 33.41 -4.89
CA GLU A 118 1.06 33.35 -3.46
C GLU A 118 0.09 34.24 -2.68
N GLY A 119 -0.43 33.71 -1.54
CA GLY A 119 -1.43 34.38 -0.70
C GLY A 119 -2.88 34.20 -1.16
N GLU A 120 -3.13 33.57 -2.29
CA GLU A 120 -4.48 33.33 -2.80
C GLU A 120 -5.17 32.20 -2.04
N LEU A 121 -6.49 32.33 -1.86
CA LEU A 121 -7.33 31.27 -1.31
C LEU A 121 -7.72 30.31 -2.44
N VAL A 122 -7.38 29.05 -2.31
CA VAL A 122 -7.75 27.97 -3.24
C VAL A 122 -8.74 27.02 -2.58
N GLN A 123 -9.62 26.44 -3.40
CA GLN A 123 -10.55 25.39 -2.96
C GLN A 123 -9.96 24.01 -3.25
N ALA A 124 -10.41 23.00 -2.49
CA ALA A 124 -10.05 21.63 -2.80
C ALA A 124 -10.50 21.26 -4.23
N GLY A 125 -9.55 20.75 -5.04
CA GLY A 125 -9.76 20.42 -6.45
C GLY A 125 -9.34 21.51 -7.45
N ASP A 126 -9.06 22.74 -7.00
CA ASP A 126 -8.56 23.79 -7.89
C ASP A 126 -7.20 23.42 -8.49
N THR A 127 -7.03 23.74 -9.77
CA THR A 127 -5.75 23.52 -10.45
C THR A 127 -4.74 24.55 -10.01
N ILE A 128 -3.60 24.08 -9.54
CA ILE A 128 -2.48 24.90 -9.06
C ILE A 128 -1.52 25.23 -10.20
N VAL A 129 -1.04 24.19 -10.87
CA VAL A 129 -0.02 24.29 -11.90
C VAL A 129 -0.24 23.22 -12.97
N PHE A 130 0.04 23.56 -14.20
CA PHE A 130 0.09 22.63 -15.32
C PHE A 130 1.53 22.34 -15.68
N LEU A 131 1.85 21.04 -15.73
CA LEU A 131 3.17 20.53 -16.09
C LEU A 131 3.16 19.95 -17.50
N SER A 132 4.20 20.18 -18.27
CA SER A 132 4.42 19.45 -19.52
C SER A 132 5.33 18.26 -19.32
N GLU A 133 5.11 17.23 -20.14
CA GLU A 133 5.89 16.00 -20.10
C GLU A 133 7.33 16.22 -20.56
N VAL A 134 8.26 15.51 -19.95
CA VAL A 134 9.68 15.52 -20.30
C VAL A 134 10.20 14.18 -20.82
N LYS A 135 9.40 13.10 -20.67
CA LYS A 135 9.75 11.78 -21.18
C LYS A 135 9.20 11.59 -22.58
N SER A 136 10.07 11.21 -23.52
CA SER A 136 9.74 11.01 -24.94
C SER A 136 8.60 10.01 -25.20
N GLU A 137 8.43 9.03 -24.31
CA GLU A 137 7.37 8.01 -24.40
C GLU A 137 5.95 8.59 -24.31
N TYR A 138 5.79 9.80 -23.76
CA TYR A 138 4.49 10.44 -23.47
C TYR A 138 4.34 11.79 -24.16
N PHE A 139 5.21 12.13 -25.13
CA PHE A 139 5.14 13.41 -25.83
C PHE A 139 3.94 13.57 -26.76
N ASP A 140 3.30 12.45 -27.14
CA ASP A 140 2.14 12.52 -28.01
C ASP A 140 0.90 12.98 -27.22
N PRO A 141 0.37 14.17 -27.47
CA PRO A 141 -0.81 14.68 -26.76
C PRO A 141 -2.09 13.86 -27.05
N LYS A 142 -2.09 13.05 -28.15
CA LYS A 142 -3.17 12.18 -28.55
C LYS A 142 -2.94 10.71 -28.18
N LEU A 143 -1.99 10.44 -27.30
CA LEU A 143 -1.63 9.07 -26.93
C LEU A 143 -2.82 8.29 -26.34
N VAL A 144 -3.60 8.93 -25.48
CA VAL A 144 -4.80 8.35 -24.87
C VAL A 144 -5.84 8.03 -25.94
N ASP A 145 -6.16 8.99 -26.80
CA ASP A 145 -7.14 8.80 -27.87
C ASP A 145 -6.73 7.68 -28.85
N ARG A 146 -5.43 7.65 -29.22
CA ARG A 146 -4.93 6.59 -30.12
C ARG A 146 -4.97 5.23 -29.49
N THR A 147 -4.68 5.11 -28.20
CA THR A 147 -4.78 3.85 -27.48
C THR A 147 -6.24 3.42 -27.35
N GLY A 148 -7.16 4.36 -27.13
CA GLY A 148 -8.59 4.10 -27.15
C GLY A 148 -9.08 3.53 -28.50
N ASN A 149 -8.65 4.15 -29.60
CA ASN A 149 -8.97 3.64 -30.95
C ASN A 149 -8.36 2.24 -31.23
N GLN A 150 -7.19 1.94 -30.65
CA GLN A 150 -6.60 0.59 -30.74
C GLN A 150 -7.41 -0.44 -29.97
N ILE A 151 -7.97 -0.07 -28.82
CA ILE A 151 -8.87 -0.91 -28.03
C ILE A 151 -10.11 -1.24 -28.84
N GLU A 152 -10.80 -0.24 -29.41
CA GLU A 152 -12.00 -0.43 -30.24
C GLU A 152 -11.73 -1.34 -31.44
N ALA A 153 -10.62 -1.12 -32.15
CA ALA A 153 -10.21 -1.98 -33.27
C ALA A 153 -9.94 -3.43 -32.82
N LYS A 154 -9.36 -3.61 -31.64
CA LYS A 154 -9.08 -4.95 -31.08
C LYS A 154 -10.34 -5.66 -30.62
N GLU A 155 -11.31 -4.95 -30.02
CA GLU A 155 -12.63 -5.46 -29.68
C GLU A 155 -13.38 -5.95 -30.95
N GLY A 156 -13.38 -5.12 -32.01
CA GLY A 156 -13.94 -5.54 -33.29
C GLY A 156 -13.27 -6.79 -33.88
N SER A 157 -11.96 -6.95 -33.66
CA SER A 157 -11.23 -8.16 -34.07
C SER A 157 -11.65 -9.38 -33.24
N ILE A 158 -11.86 -9.22 -31.95
CA ILE A 158 -12.33 -10.27 -31.04
C ILE A 158 -13.72 -10.78 -31.48
N ASP A 159 -14.62 -9.85 -31.79
CA ASP A 159 -15.95 -10.18 -32.27
C ASP A 159 -15.88 -10.99 -33.57
N ASN A 160 -15.05 -10.56 -34.54
CA ASN A 160 -14.84 -11.27 -35.78
C ASN A 160 -14.29 -12.69 -35.56
N TYR A 161 -13.33 -12.89 -34.65
CA TYR A 161 -12.85 -14.23 -34.34
C TYR A 161 -13.91 -15.08 -33.64
N SER A 162 -14.75 -14.49 -32.79
CA SER A 162 -15.88 -15.18 -32.17
C SER A 162 -16.91 -15.66 -33.18
N PHE A 163 -17.29 -14.80 -34.15
CA PHE A 163 -18.16 -15.15 -35.25
C PHE A 163 -17.57 -16.24 -36.14
N LYS A 164 -16.27 -16.15 -36.46
CA LYS A 164 -15.55 -17.16 -37.23
C LYS A 164 -15.55 -18.54 -36.54
N ALA A 165 -15.27 -18.54 -35.24
CA ALA A 165 -15.28 -19.78 -34.45
C ALA A 165 -16.67 -20.45 -34.45
N LYS A 166 -17.73 -19.65 -34.31
CA LYS A 166 -19.12 -20.12 -34.40
C LYS A 166 -19.50 -20.61 -35.78
N ALA A 167 -19.04 -19.94 -36.84
CA ALA A 167 -19.27 -20.38 -38.22
C ALA A 167 -18.59 -21.73 -38.49
N LEU A 168 -17.37 -21.93 -38.02
CA LEU A 168 -16.65 -23.21 -38.12
C LEU A 168 -17.37 -24.33 -37.32
N GLU A 169 -17.91 -24.04 -36.15
CA GLU A 169 -18.73 -24.98 -35.38
C GLU A 169 -19.99 -25.41 -36.14
N ASN A 170 -20.66 -24.45 -36.75
CA ASN A 170 -21.81 -24.73 -37.61
C ASN A 170 -21.42 -25.57 -38.84
N GLN A 171 -20.23 -25.30 -39.41
CA GLN A 171 -19.69 -26.07 -40.53
C GLN A 171 -19.41 -27.52 -40.12
N VAL A 172 -18.77 -27.75 -38.96
CA VAL A 172 -18.53 -29.10 -38.41
C VAL A 172 -19.84 -29.85 -38.22
N SER A 173 -20.84 -29.18 -37.63
CA SER A 173 -22.16 -29.81 -37.41
C SER A 173 -22.89 -30.11 -38.72
N ALA A 174 -22.74 -29.27 -39.76
CA ALA A 174 -23.28 -29.53 -41.09
C ALA A 174 -22.60 -30.75 -41.74
N MET A 175 -21.27 -30.81 -41.69
CA MET A 175 -20.50 -31.95 -42.21
C MET A 175 -20.84 -33.26 -41.51
N ARG A 176 -21.08 -33.25 -40.21
CA ARG A 176 -21.54 -34.46 -39.49
C ARG A 176 -22.90 -34.90 -39.93
N ARG A 177 -23.85 -33.98 -40.17
CA ARG A 177 -25.17 -34.33 -40.72
C ARG A 177 -25.08 -34.88 -42.16
N GLU A 178 -24.22 -34.26 -42.98
CA GLU A 178 -23.97 -34.72 -44.37
C GLU A 178 -23.38 -36.11 -44.39
N LEU A 179 -22.42 -36.45 -43.49
CA LEU A 179 -21.86 -37.78 -43.32
C LEU A 179 -22.97 -38.81 -43.03
N ILE A 180 -23.88 -38.52 -42.10
CA ILE A 180 -24.99 -39.40 -41.75
C ILE A 180 -25.88 -39.63 -42.93
N GLN A 181 -26.29 -38.58 -43.65
CA GLN A 181 -27.13 -38.67 -44.84
C GLN A 181 -26.44 -39.45 -45.97
N LYS A 182 -25.12 -39.27 -46.16
CA LYS A 182 -24.36 -39.98 -47.17
C LYS A 182 -24.25 -41.48 -46.86
N LYS A 183 -24.05 -41.82 -45.59
CA LYS A 183 -24.09 -43.22 -45.15
C LYS A 183 -25.45 -43.88 -45.41
N GLU A 184 -26.53 -43.20 -45.06
CA GLU A 184 -27.89 -43.68 -45.28
C GLU A 184 -28.16 -43.88 -46.78
N GLN A 185 -27.73 -42.92 -47.59
CA GLN A 185 -27.86 -43.03 -49.07
C GLN A 185 -27.11 -44.26 -49.60
N LEU A 186 -25.85 -44.49 -49.15
CA LEU A 186 -25.05 -45.63 -49.59
C LEU A 186 -25.63 -46.97 -49.07
N GLN A 187 -26.10 -46.96 -47.80
CA GLN A 187 -26.80 -48.15 -47.27
C GLN A 187 -28.05 -48.54 -48.10
N ASN A 188 -28.85 -47.56 -48.47
CA ASN A 188 -29.98 -47.78 -49.30
C ASN A 188 -29.58 -48.29 -50.71
N LYS A 189 -28.46 -47.79 -51.29
CA LYS A 189 -27.90 -48.25 -52.53
C LYS A 189 -27.38 -49.69 -52.40
N ILE A 190 -26.75 -50.09 -51.29
CA ILE A 190 -26.38 -51.50 -51.07
C ILE A 190 -27.60 -52.40 -51.05
N VAL A 191 -28.67 -52.04 -50.32
CA VAL A 191 -29.93 -52.83 -50.32
C VAL A 191 -30.48 -52.93 -51.67
N GLN A 192 -30.56 -51.87 -52.48
CA GLN A 192 -31.03 -51.88 -53.86
C GLN A 192 -30.17 -52.82 -54.75
N SER A 193 -28.84 -52.77 -54.63
CA SER A 193 -27.91 -53.66 -55.36
C SER A 193 -28.07 -55.12 -54.93
N GLN A 194 -28.34 -55.40 -53.65
CA GLN A 194 -28.64 -56.74 -53.17
C GLN A 194 -29.90 -57.30 -53.75
N LEU A 195 -30.98 -56.51 -53.85
CA LEU A 195 -32.23 -56.92 -54.51
C LEU A 195 -32.02 -57.22 -56.05
N LYS A 196 -31.17 -56.36 -56.69
CA LYS A 196 -30.76 -56.57 -58.08
C LYS A 196 -29.99 -57.90 -58.26
N LEU A 197 -29.05 -58.18 -57.34
CA LEU A 197 -28.30 -59.46 -57.36
C LEU A 197 -29.22 -60.66 -57.16
N GLU A 198 -30.21 -60.59 -56.27
CA GLU A 198 -31.15 -61.65 -56.05
C GLU A 198 -31.99 -61.92 -57.29
N SER A 199 -32.45 -60.86 -58.01
CA SER A 199 -33.14 -60.93 -59.28
C SER A 199 -32.26 -61.61 -60.39
N ASN A 200 -30.99 -61.22 -60.47
CA ASN A 200 -30.01 -61.77 -61.37
C ASN A 200 -29.69 -63.26 -61.10
N LYS A 201 -29.59 -63.64 -59.78
CA LYS A 201 -29.46 -65.02 -59.34
C LYS A 201 -30.67 -65.87 -59.82
N ALA A 202 -31.89 -65.36 -59.70
CA ALA A 202 -33.09 -66.01 -60.21
C ALA A 202 -33.05 -66.19 -61.77
N ALA A 203 -32.58 -65.14 -62.48
CA ALA A 203 -32.40 -65.20 -63.94
C ALA A 203 -31.34 -66.22 -64.38
N VAL A 204 -30.26 -66.36 -63.61
CA VAL A 204 -29.23 -67.43 -63.84
C VAL A 204 -29.89 -68.84 -63.73
N LYS A 205 -30.61 -69.04 -62.57
CA LYS A 205 -31.28 -70.34 -62.35
C LYS A 205 -32.26 -70.64 -63.48
N GLN A 206 -33.05 -69.68 -64.01
CA GLN A 206 -33.91 -69.81 -65.13
C GLN A 206 -33.13 -70.15 -66.41
N ALA A 207 -32.07 -69.44 -66.73
CA ALA A 207 -31.20 -69.67 -67.87
C ALA A 207 -30.51 -71.03 -67.81
N GLU A 208 -30.08 -71.47 -66.62
CA GLU A 208 -29.48 -72.79 -66.36
C GLU A 208 -30.47 -73.91 -66.64
N ALA A 209 -31.69 -73.81 -66.10
CA ALA A 209 -32.77 -74.78 -66.38
C ALA A 209 -33.11 -74.86 -67.88
N ASN A 210 -33.18 -73.73 -68.58
CA ASN A 210 -33.41 -73.67 -69.97
C ASN A 210 -32.26 -74.34 -70.80
N TYR A 211 -31.05 -74.17 -70.41
CA TYR A 211 -29.89 -74.78 -71.01
C TYR A 211 -29.91 -76.31 -70.80
N GLU A 212 -30.15 -76.81 -69.61
CA GLU A 212 -30.29 -78.23 -69.29
C GLU A 212 -31.37 -78.88 -70.11
N ILE A 213 -32.57 -78.22 -70.23
CA ILE A 213 -33.63 -78.71 -71.06
C ILE A 213 -33.19 -78.79 -72.53
N ALA A 214 -32.52 -77.78 -73.05
CA ALA A 214 -32.04 -77.76 -74.43
C ALA A 214 -30.98 -78.84 -74.67
N GLU A 215 -30.06 -79.07 -73.74
CA GLU A 215 -29.08 -80.17 -73.77
C GLU A 215 -29.78 -81.56 -73.81
N PHE A 216 -30.74 -81.73 -72.91
CA PHE A 216 -31.51 -82.97 -72.88
C PHE A 216 -32.21 -83.21 -74.15
N GLN A 217 -32.86 -82.16 -74.74
CA GLN A 217 -33.48 -82.26 -76.04
C GLN A 217 -32.52 -82.62 -77.18
N LEU A 218 -31.31 -82.00 -77.16
CA LEU A 218 -30.27 -82.31 -78.14
C LEU A 218 -29.79 -83.78 -77.98
N ARG A 219 -29.47 -84.24 -76.78
CA ARG A 219 -29.06 -85.64 -76.52
C ARG A 219 -30.16 -86.60 -77.03
N ARG A 220 -31.39 -86.31 -76.72
CA ARG A 220 -32.52 -87.13 -77.21
C ARG A 220 -32.66 -87.08 -78.73
N THR A 221 -32.49 -85.93 -79.36
CA THR A 221 -32.64 -85.80 -80.85
C THR A 221 -31.44 -86.44 -81.56
N ASP A 222 -30.21 -86.35 -80.98
CA ASP A 222 -29.03 -87.03 -81.49
C ASP A 222 -29.20 -88.55 -81.51
N THR A 223 -29.71 -89.14 -80.41
CA THR A 223 -30.00 -90.55 -80.30
C THR A 223 -31.06 -90.98 -81.32
N LEU A 224 -32.10 -90.18 -81.61
CA LEU A 224 -33.13 -90.43 -82.58
C LEU A 224 -32.60 -90.30 -84.05
N TYR A 225 -31.69 -89.34 -84.29
CA TYR A 225 -31.00 -89.16 -85.57
C TYR A 225 -30.12 -90.38 -85.88
N GLN A 226 -29.32 -90.85 -84.93
CA GLN A 226 -28.53 -92.07 -85.08
C GLN A 226 -29.34 -93.27 -85.36
N LYS A 227 -30.62 -93.34 -84.94
CA LYS A 227 -31.60 -94.38 -85.26
C LYS A 227 -32.32 -94.15 -86.57
N GLY A 228 -32.04 -93.06 -87.33
CA GLY A 228 -32.67 -92.78 -88.63
C GLY A 228 -34.09 -92.23 -88.54
N ILE A 229 -34.60 -91.81 -87.34
CA ILE A 229 -35.98 -91.37 -87.06
C ILE A 229 -36.13 -89.86 -87.23
N LYS A 230 -35.03 -89.07 -87.04
CA LYS A 230 -35.03 -87.60 -87.13
C LYS A 230 -34.10 -87.15 -88.29
N SER A 231 -34.40 -85.91 -88.88
CA SER A 231 -33.57 -85.29 -89.88
C SER A 231 -32.30 -84.61 -89.36
N LEU A 232 -31.30 -84.41 -90.22
CA LEU A 232 -30.10 -83.61 -89.87
C LEU A 232 -30.47 -82.18 -89.51
N SER A 233 -31.40 -81.58 -90.20
CA SER A 233 -31.91 -80.25 -89.95
C SER A 233 -32.54 -80.11 -88.53
N ASP A 234 -33.23 -81.15 -88.00
CA ASP A 234 -33.74 -81.19 -86.67
C ASP A 234 -32.62 -81.22 -85.65
N LEU A 235 -31.55 -81.98 -85.88
CA LEU A 235 -30.37 -82.09 -85.02
C LEU A 235 -29.66 -80.72 -84.99
N GLU A 236 -29.42 -80.12 -86.15
CA GLU A 236 -28.74 -78.82 -86.23
C GLU A 236 -29.53 -77.72 -85.53
N SER A 237 -30.85 -77.71 -85.67
CA SER A 237 -31.75 -76.79 -84.99
C SER A 237 -31.67 -76.89 -83.46
N LYS A 238 -31.44 -78.11 -82.91
CA LYS A 238 -31.28 -78.34 -81.47
C LYS A 238 -29.87 -78.01 -81.05
N ARG A 239 -28.85 -78.21 -81.91
CA ARG A 239 -27.48 -77.70 -81.62
C ARG A 239 -27.45 -76.17 -81.51
N LEU A 240 -28.08 -75.47 -82.43
CA LEU A 240 -28.23 -74.02 -82.40
C LEU A 240 -28.96 -73.56 -81.15
N LYS A 241 -30.04 -74.28 -80.74
CA LYS A 241 -30.80 -73.98 -79.54
C LYS A 241 -29.97 -74.12 -78.28
N VAL A 242 -29.09 -75.14 -78.18
CA VAL A 242 -28.15 -75.31 -77.06
C VAL A 242 -27.15 -74.15 -77.04
N GLN A 243 -26.59 -73.72 -78.19
CA GLN A 243 -25.68 -72.61 -78.25
C GLN A 243 -26.35 -71.28 -77.81
N GLU A 244 -27.60 -71.04 -78.27
CA GLU A 244 -28.42 -69.89 -77.90
C GLU A 244 -28.68 -69.84 -76.38
N THR A 245 -29.11 -70.98 -75.82
CA THR A 245 -29.38 -71.08 -74.37
C THR A 245 -28.09 -70.96 -73.53
N LYS A 246 -26.96 -71.52 -73.99
CA LYS A 246 -25.66 -71.36 -73.42
C LYS A 246 -25.21 -69.89 -73.40
N ALA A 247 -25.36 -69.18 -74.51
CA ALA A 247 -25.04 -67.75 -74.56
C ALA A 247 -25.88 -66.95 -73.60
N LYS A 248 -27.20 -67.26 -73.45
CA LYS A 248 -28.12 -66.68 -72.52
C LYS A 248 -27.70 -66.95 -71.06
N LEU A 249 -27.26 -68.19 -70.74
CA LEU A 249 -26.72 -68.55 -69.42
C LEU A 249 -25.48 -67.74 -69.10
N VAL A 250 -24.46 -67.67 -69.98
CA VAL A 250 -23.24 -66.90 -69.79
C VAL A 250 -23.59 -65.39 -69.57
N SER A 251 -24.57 -64.86 -70.43
CA SER A 251 -25.03 -63.47 -70.26
C SER A 251 -25.64 -63.25 -68.88
N ALA A 252 -26.47 -64.19 -68.38
CA ALA A 252 -27.07 -64.10 -67.04
C ALA A 252 -26.03 -64.21 -65.92
N GLN A 253 -25.02 -65.08 -66.07
CA GLN A 253 -23.91 -65.24 -65.15
C GLN A 253 -23.06 -63.91 -65.03
N ASN A 254 -22.76 -63.33 -66.22
CA ASN A 254 -22.03 -62.03 -66.25
C ASN A 254 -22.82 -60.93 -65.55
N LYS A 255 -24.14 -60.82 -65.74
CA LYS A 255 -25.00 -59.84 -65.02
C LYS A 255 -25.03 -60.08 -63.52
N ARG A 256 -24.98 -61.36 -63.07
CA ARG A 256 -24.86 -61.64 -61.65
C ARG A 256 -23.54 -61.19 -61.14
N SER A 257 -22.41 -61.50 -61.79
CA SER A 257 -21.09 -61.09 -61.41
C SER A 257 -20.94 -59.54 -61.40
N GLU A 258 -21.50 -58.86 -62.36
CA GLU A 258 -21.60 -57.38 -62.40
C GLU A 258 -22.32 -56.84 -61.16
N SER A 259 -23.44 -57.47 -60.76
CA SER A 259 -24.18 -57.05 -59.56
C SER A 259 -23.42 -57.33 -58.26
N GLU A 260 -22.65 -58.45 -58.21
CA GLU A 260 -21.77 -58.74 -57.07
C GLU A 260 -20.65 -57.69 -56.94
N ASN A 261 -20.04 -57.30 -58.09
CA ASN A 261 -19.01 -56.21 -58.07
C ASN A 261 -19.61 -54.85 -57.70
N ASP A 262 -20.85 -54.54 -58.20
CA ASP A 262 -21.53 -53.29 -57.80
C ASP A 262 -21.75 -53.20 -56.32
N ILE A 263 -22.07 -54.30 -55.61
CA ILE A 263 -22.19 -54.34 -54.14
C ILE A 263 -20.86 -54.07 -53.48
N GLN A 264 -19.78 -54.76 -53.91
CA GLN A 264 -18.47 -54.58 -53.36
C GLN A 264 -17.94 -53.13 -53.47
N ILE A 265 -18.16 -52.55 -54.72
CA ILE A 265 -17.79 -51.15 -54.94
C ILE A 265 -18.57 -50.22 -54.01
N THR A 266 -19.88 -50.45 -53.82
CA THR A 266 -20.73 -49.61 -52.97
C THR A 266 -20.38 -49.81 -51.50
N GLN A 267 -19.99 -51.02 -51.07
CA GLN A 267 -19.46 -51.29 -49.69
C GLN A 267 -18.15 -50.57 -49.46
N LEU A 268 -17.20 -50.61 -50.35
CA LEU A 268 -15.95 -49.84 -50.25
C LEU A 268 -16.21 -48.34 -50.21
N GLN A 269 -17.21 -47.85 -51.00
CA GLN A 269 -17.59 -46.43 -50.88
C GLN A 269 -18.18 -46.08 -49.51
N PHE A 270 -18.98 -47.00 -48.91
CA PHE A 270 -19.55 -46.83 -47.59
C PHE A 270 -18.46 -46.78 -46.49
N GLU A 271 -17.45 -47.65 -46.56
CA GLU A 271 -16.29 -47.65 -45.62
C GLU A 271 -15.40 -46.42 -45.81
N ASN A 272 -15.19 -45.97 -47.04
CA ASN A 272 -14.33 -44.82 -47.33
C ASN A 272 -14.96 -43.47 -46.97
N VAL A 273 -16.27 -43.38 -46.88
CA VAL A 273 -16.98 -42.14 -46.51
C VAL A 273 -16.60 -41.64 -45.13
N ASP A 274 -16.37 -42.55 -44.17
CA ASP A 274 -15.93 -42.17 -42.82
C ASP A 274 -14.56 -41.51 -42.83
N ASN A 275 -13.65 -42.02 -43.63
CA ASN A 275 -12.30 -41.45 -43.77
C ASN A 275 -12.32 -40.10 -44.47
N GLU A 276 -13.13 -39.95 -45.52
CA GLU A 276 -13.25 -38.70 -46.27
C GLU A 276 -13.85 -37.59 -45.42
N TYR A 277 -14.99 -37.84 -44.78
CA TYR A 277 -15.61 -36.83 -43.91
C TYR A 277 -14.88 -36.65 -42.59
N GLY A 278 -14.32 -37.71 -42.03
CA GLY A 278 -13.46 -37.63 -40.83
C GLY A 278 -12.30 -36.67 -41.05
N GLY A 279 -11.61 -36.75 -42.17
CA GLY A 279 -10.54 -35.82 -42.55
C GLY A 279 -11.03 -34.38 -42.69
N LYS A 280 -12.19 -34.15 -43.33
CA LYS A 280 -12.77 -32.82 -43.47
C LYS A 280 -13.20 -32.24 -42.15
N ILE A 281 -13.84 -33.04 -41.28
CA ILE A 281 -14.29 -32.64 -39.93
C ILE A 281 -13.06 -32.32 -39.07
N ALA A 282 -12.07 -33.18 -39.05
CA ALA A 282 -10.84 -32.95 -38.25
C ALA A 282 -10.12 -31.66 -38.67
N LYS A 283 -10.09 -31.37 -40.00
CA LYS A 283 -9.54 -30.11 -40.48
C LYS A 283 -10.33 -28.91 -39.99
N ALA A 284 -11.66 -28.93 -40.12
CA ALA A 284 -12.52 -27.84 -39.69
C ALA A 284 -12.47 -27.65 -38.16
N GLU A 285 -12.35 -28.72 -37.37
CA GLU A 285 -12.13 -28.66 -35.92
C GLU A 285 -10.77 -28.03 -35.56
N SER A 286 -9.72 -28.42 -36.28
CA SER A 286 -8.38 -27.82 -36.12
C SER A 286 -8.40 -26.32 -36.41
N ASP A 287 -9.05 -25.91 -37.51
CA ASP A 287 -9.22 -24.49 -37.87
C ASP A 287 -10.03 -23.74 -36.80
N ARG A 288 -11.05 -24.38 -36.23
CA ARG A 288 -11.85 -23.83 -35.12
C ARG A 288 -10.97 -23.63 -33.87
N PHE A 289 -10.21 -24.64 -33.46
CA PHE A 289 -9.33 -24.53 -32.30
C PHE A 289 -8.23 -23.46 -32.48
N THR A 290 -7.65 -23.37 -33.67
CA THR A 290 -6.71 -22.30 -34.03
C THR A 290 -7.37 -20.93 -33.91
N THR A 291 -8.59 -20.78 -34.39
CA THR A 291 -9.37 -19.52 -34.29
C THR A 291 -9.67 -19.17 -32.83
N ILE A 292 -10.01 -20.17 -32.00
CA ILE A 292 -10.25 -19.97 -30.58
C ILE A 292 -8.94 -19.55 -29.85
N SER A 293 -7.81 -20.16 -30.19
CA SER A 293 -6.49 -19.75 -29.66
C SER A 293 -6.19 -18.30 -29.99
N THR A 294 -6.36 -17.91 -31.25
CA THR A 294 -6.20 -16.51 -31.71
C THR A 294 -7.17 -15.56 -30.98
N LEU A 295 -8.39 -16.00 -30.71
CA LEU A 295 -9.38 -15.25 -29.93
C LEU A 295 -8.85 -14.97 -28.50
N PHE A 296 -8.30 -15.98 -27.83
CA PHE A 296 -7.73 -15.80 -26.47
C PHE A 296 -6.48 -14.93 -26.49
N GLU A 297 -5.61 -15.05 -27.47
CA GLU A 297 -4.47 -14.16 -27.68
C GLU A 297 -4.93 -12.71 -27.87
N ALA A 298 -5.94 -12.49 -28.73
CA ALA A 298 -6.52 -11.18 -28.96
C ALA A 298 -7.12 -10.56 -27.67
N LYS A 299 -7.78 -11.37 -26.82
CA LYS A 299 -8.26 -10.93 -25.51
C LYS A 299 -7.11 -10.57 -24.56
N GLY A 300 -6.05 -11.35 -24.55
CA GLY A 300 -4.85 -11.05 -23.78
C GLY A 300 -4.19 -9.73 -24.20
N ASP A 301 -4.17 -9.45 -25.49
CA ASP A 301 -3.66 -8.18 -26.01
C ASP A 301 -4.58 -7.00 -25.70
N LEU A 302 -5.92 -7.22 -25.74
CA LEU A 302 -6.89 -6.22 -25.31
C LEU A 302 -6.62 -5.79 -23.85
N ASN A 303 -6.50 -6.74 -22.95
CA ASN A 303 -6.20 -6.44 -21.53
C ASN A 303 -4.88 -5.65 -21.35
N LYS A 304 -3.86 -5.90 -22.19
CA LYS A 304 -2.63 -5.11 -22.20
C LYS A 304 -2.87 -3.67 -22.65
N LEU A 305 -3.64 -3.49 -23.71
CA LEU A 305 -4.00 -2.16 -24.23
C LEU A 305 -4.86 -1.39 -23.22
N GLU A 306 -5.81 -2.02 -22.55
CA GLU A 306 -6.61 -1.42 -21.48
C GLU A 306 -5.74 -0.96 -20.33
N ASN A 307 -4.81 -1.80 -19.87
CA ASN A 307 -3.83 -1.40 -18.84
C ASN A 307 -2.96 -0.21 -19.28
N GLN A 308 -2.56 -0.18 -20.53
CA GLN A 308 -1.79 0.95 -21.08
C GLN A 308 -2.66 2.21 -21.15
N PHE A 309 -3.89 2.10 -21.59
CA PHE A 309 -4.85 3.22 -21.65
C PHE A 309 -5.10 3.81 -20.27
N GLU A 310 -5.34 2.97 -19.24
CA GLU A 310 -5.52 3.40 -17.87
C GLU A 310 -4.26 4.12 -17.34
N ASN A 311 -3.08 3.58 -17.61
CA ASN A 311 -1.82 4.19 -17.21
C ASN A 311 -1.62 5.55 -17.88
N TYR A 312 -1.90 5.66 -19.16
CA TYR A 312 -1.77 6.91 -19.91
C TYR A 312 -2.81 7.94 -19.46
N SER A 313 -4.04 7.51 -19.23
CA SER A 313 -5.13 8.36 -18.74
C SER A 313 -4.82 8.92 -17.36
N ARG A 314 -4.40 8.06 -16.40
CA ARG A 314 -3.97 8.50 -15.07
C ARG A 314 -2.77 9.44 -15.14
N ARG A 315 -1.79 9.13 -15.99
CA ARG A 315 -0.64 10.01 -16.16
C ARG A 315 -1.06 11.37 -16.72
N ASN A 316 -1.98 11.39 -17.66
CA ASN A 316 -2.52 12.62 -18.24
C ASN A 316 -3.21 13.50 -17.19
N SER A 317 -3.94 12.91 -16.25
CA SER A 317 -4.53 13.66 -15.13
C SER A 317 -3.50 14.23 -14.17
N MET A 318 -2.32 13.61 -14.05
CA MET A 318 -1.24 14.06 -13.16
C MET A 318 -0.47 15.28 -13.69
N TYR A 319 -0.70 15.70 -14.93
CA TYR A 319 -0.13 16.96 -15.43
C TYR A 319 -0.77 18.19 -14.77
N TYR A 320 -1.98 18.06 -14.27
CA TYR A 320 -2.65 19.10 -13.51
C TYR A 320 -2.48 18.80 -12.02
N ILE A 321 -1.64 19.58 -11.36
CA ILE A 321 -1.49 19.49 -9.92
C ILE A 321 -2.64 20.27 -9.30
N ILE A 322 -3.44 19.60 -8.48
CA ILE A 322 -4.64 20.14 -7.85
C ILE A 322 -4.43 20.35 -6.36
N ALA A 323 -5.20 21.27 -5.77
CA ALA A 323 -5.22 21.53 -4.34
C ALA A 323 -5.89 20.37 -3.59
N PRO A 324 -5.20 19.73 -2.62
CA PRO A 324 -5.78 18.63 -1.84
C PRO A 324 -6.83 19.11 -0.82
N GLN A 325 -6.78 20.38 -0.45
CA GLN A 325 -7.66 20.99 0.55
C GLN A 325 -7.84 22.48 0.30
N THR A 326 -8.93 23.05 0.86
CA THR A 326 -9.19 24.49 0.83
C THR A 326 -8.26 25.23 1.79
N GLY A 327 -7.55 26.23 1.29
CA GLY A 327 -6.63 27.00 2.13
C GLY A 327 -5.86 28.08 1.36
N TYR A 328 -5.02 28.79 2.09
CA TYR A 328 -4.17 29.83 1.52
C TYR A 328 -2.87 29.24 1.01
N VAL A 329 -2.54 29.57 -0.23
CA VAL A 329 -1.24 29.22 -0.83
C VAL A 329 -0.16 30.04 -0.14
N THR A 330 0.85 29.36 0.40
CA THR A 330 2.01 30.01 0.96
C THR A 330 3.17 29.99 -0.04
N LYS A 331 4.37 29.92 0.42
CA LYS A 331 5.58 29.98 -0.36
C LYS A 331 5.59 28.98 -1.53
N THR A 332 5.77 29.47 -2.76
CA THR A 332 6.14 28.67 -3.92
C THR A 332 7.64 28.40 -3.86
N ILE A 333 8.03 27.14 -3.94
CA ILE A 333 9.44 26.74 -3.88
C ILE A 333 10.10 26.96 -5.25
N LYS A 334 9.33 26.71 -6.32
CA LYS A 334 9.74 26.91 -7.71
C LYS A 334 8.74 27.80 -8.44
N SER A 335 9.17 28.94 -8.89
CA SER A 335 8.29 29.97 -9.48
C SER A 335 8.49 30.21 -10.97
N GLY A 336 9.57 29.69 -11.56
CA GLY A 336 9.93 29.94 -12.95
C GLY A 336 9.11 29.11 -13.94
N ILE A 337 8.46 29.78 -14.91
CA ILE A 337 7.89 29.09 -16.07
C ILE A 337 9.05 28.47 -16.87
N GLY A 338 8.92 27.19 -17.27
CA GLY A 338 9.97 26.44 -17.93
C GLY A 338 10.91 25.69 -16.98
N GLU A 339 10.79 25.87 -15.66
CA GLU A 339 11.60 25.17 -14.67
C GLU A 339 11.20 23.69 -14.56
N MET A 340 12.20 22.83 -14.37
CA MET A 340 12.01 21.38 -14.24
C MET A 340 11.73 20.99 -12.79
N ILE A 341 10.72 20.16 -12.57
CA ILE A 341 10.36 19.58 -11.30
C ILE A 341 10.58 18.07 -11.36
N LYS A 342 11.10 17.50 -10.27
CA LYS A 342 11.22 16.05 -10.10
C LYS A 342 9.97 15.47 -9.42
N ALA A 343 9.70 14.20 -9.66
CA ALA A 343 8.67 13.49 -8.91
C ALA A 343 9.02 13.48 -7.41
N GLY A 344 8.02 13.78 -6.55
CA GLY A 344 8.18 13.91 -5.10
C GLY A 344 8.69 15.27 -4.63
N GLU A 345 9.01 16.20 -5.52
CA GLU A 345 9.46 17.55 -5.17
C GLU A 345 8.28 18.43 -4.75
N THR A 346 8.42 19.15 -3.64
CA THR A 346 7.39 20.06 -3.14
C THR A 346 7.30 21.29 -4.05
N ILE A 347 6.10 21.63 -4.45
CA ILE A 347 5.80 22.77 -5.32
C ILE A 347 5.35 23.96 -4.49
N ILE A 348 4.35 23.75 -3.64
CA ILE A 348 3.76 24.76 -2.76
C ILE A 348 3.36 24.13 -1.44
N THR A 349 3.11 24.99 -0.45
CA THR A 349 2.47 24.61 0.80
C THR A 349 1.12 25.29 0.92
N ILE A 350 0.06 24.55 1.25
CA ILE A 350 -1.28 25.07 1.50
C ILE A 350 -1.57 25.07 3.00
N VAL A 351 -1.97 26.22 3.53
CA VAL A 351 -2.40 26.39 4.92
C VAL A 351 -3.91 26.44 4.94
N PRO A 352 -4.60 25.52 5.64
CA PRO A 352 -6.05 25.51 5.72
C PRO A 352 -6.62 26.82 6.24
N GLN A 353 -7.78 27.24 5.70
CA GLN A 353 -8.49 28.43 6.13
C GLN A 353 -9.07 28.24 7.52
N GLU A 354 -9.80 27.14 7.72
CA GLU A 354 -10.37 26.78 9.01
C GLU A 354 -9.35 25.93 9.80
N ARG A 355 -9.03 26.41 11.01
CA ARG A 355 -8.07 25.72 11.87
C ARG A 355 -8.43 25.90 13.33
N GLU A 356 -8.57 24.79 14.00
CA GLU A 356 -8.65 24.76 15.46
C GLU A 356 -7.22 24.78 15.99
N LEU A 357 -6.83 25.92 16.60
CA LEU A 357 -5.50 26.06 17.15
C LEU A 357 -5.35 25.24 18.43
N ALA A 358 -4.25 24.56 18.55
CA ALA A 358 -3.77 23.89 19.75
C ALA A 358 -2.31 24.25 19.99
N VAL A 359 -1.84 24.03 21.20
CA VAL A 359 -0.44 24.27 21.54
C VAL A 359 0.20 22.92 21.88
N GLU A 360 1.23 22.56 21.14
CA GLU A 360 2.03 21.41 21.50
C GLU A 360 3.10 21.83 22.49
N MET A 361 3.08 21.22 23.67
CA MET A 361 4.00 21.47 24.76
C MET A 361 4.86 20.25 25.03
N TYR A 362 6.04 20.46 25.59
CA TYR A 362 6.98 19.39 25.89
C TYR A 362 7.34 19.38 27.36
N ILE A 363 7.09 18.25 28.03
CA ILE A 363 7.39 18.05 29.44
C ILE A 363 8.52 17.02 29.66
N LYS A 364 9.17 17.11 30.78
CA LYS A 364 10.19 16.14 31.20
C LYS A 364 9.53 14.86 31.71
N PRO A 365 10.18 13.69 31.61
CA PRO A 365 9.62 12.41 32.09
C PRO A 365 9.24 12.43 33.58
N MET A 366 9.98 13.17 34.40
CA MET A 366 9.72 13.30 35.86
C MET A 366 8.41 14.02 36.19
N ASP A 367 7.92 14.87 35.26
CA ASP A 367 6.72 15.67 35.48
C ASP A 367 5.48 14.97 34.87
N LEU A 368 5.67 13.94 34.02
CA LEU A 368 4.59 13.22 33.35
C LEU A 368 3.56 12.61 34.33
N PRO A 369 3.93 11.97 35.44
CA PRO A 369 2.99 11.42 36.42
C PRO A 369 2.07 12.45 37.07
N LEU A 370 2.42 13.72 37.00
CA LEU A 370 1.66 14.83 37.59
C LEU A 370 0.62 15.40 36.59
N MET A 371 0.72 15.05 35.31
CA MET A 371 -0.13 15.56 34.25
C MET A 371 -1.27 14.62 33.98
N ASN A 372 -2.48 15.18 33.92
CA ASN A 372 -3.69 14.44 33.58
C ASN A 372 -4.38 15.08 32.36
N LEU A 373 -5.21 14.30 31.68
CA LEU A 373 -6.16 14.85 30.71
C LEU A 373 -7.14 15.77 31.44
N GLY A 374 -7.48 16.89 30.82
CA GLY A 374 -8.33 17.91 31.42
C GLY A 374 -7.55 18.87 32.36
N GLN A 375 -6.22 18.74 32.48
CA GLN A 375 -5.43 19.61 33.34
C GLN A 375 -5.38 21.03 32.78
N GLU A 376 -5.68 22.02 33.64
CA GLU A 376 -5.59 23.44 33.28
C GLU A 376 -4.15 23.88 33.07
N VAL A 377 -3.91 24.59 31.98
CA VAL A 377 -2.61 25.16 31.61
C VAL A 377 -2.78 26.63 31.27
N ARG A 378 -1.98 27.47 31.89
CA ARG A 378 -1.87 28.89 31.50
C ARG A 378 -0.84 29.05 30.41
N LEU A 379 -1.23 29.62 29.30
CA LEU A 379 -0.41 29.78 28.10
C LEU A 379 0.01 31.24 27.92
N ILE A 380 1.25 31.42 27.52
CA ILE A 380 1.86 32.71 27.18
C ILE A 380 2.37 32.52 25.73
N PHE A 381 2.02 33.42 24.85
CA PHE A 381 2.48 33.37 23.46
C PHE A 381 3.61 34.41 23.24
N ASP A 382 4.58 34.06 22.42
CA ASP A 382 5.63 34.96 22.01
C ASP A 382 5.04 36.21 21.34
N GLY A 383 5.46 37.40 21.77
CA GLY A 383 4.96 38.68 21.26
C GLY A 383 3.75 39.25 22.01
N TRP A 384 3.14 38.50 22.95
CA TRP A 384 2.07 39.01 23.82
C TRP A 384 2.62 39.34 25.19
N GLN A 385 2.23 40.51 25.71
CA GLN A 385 2.64 40.94 27.05
C GLN A 385 1.92 40.11 28.12
N ALA A 386 2.66 39.40 28.94
CA ALA A 386 2.12 38.64 30.05
C ALA A 386 3.00 38.84 31.29
N PHE A 387 2.37 38.88 32.47
CA PHE A 387 3.04 38.91 33.74
C PHE A 387 2.54 37.75 34.59
N VAL A 388 3.44 36.86 34.98
CA VAL A 388 3.12 35.64 35.73
C VAL A 388 3.94 35.57 36.98
N ILE A 389 3.26 35.33 38.12
CA ILE A 389 3.90 35.05 39.42
C ILE A 389 3.80 33.55 39.67
N SER A 390 4.94 32.89 39.66
CA SER A 390 5.02 31.44 39.93
C SER A 390 4.51 31.14 41.35
N GLY A 391 3.61 30.17 41.50
CA GLY A 391 3.03 29.76 42.76
C GLY A 391 1.73 30.48 43.18
N TRP A 392 1.38 31.58 42.53
CA TRP A 392 0.12 32.31 42.75
C TRP A 392 -0.54 32.68 41.42
N SER A 393 -1.26 31.72 40.84
CA SER A 393 -1.85 31.84 39.51
C SER A 393 -2.87 32.99 39.37
N ASP A 394 -3.56 33.36 40.44
CA ASP A 394 -4.61 34.38 40.43
C ASP A 394 -4.06 35.79 40.19
N PHE A 395 -2.79 36.00 40.39
CA PHE A 395 -2.09 37.28 40.15
C PHE A 395 -1.42 37.38 38.80
N SER A 396 -1.76 36.46 37.87
CA SER A 396 -1.18 36.44 36.51
C SER A 396 -2.07 37.21 35.54
N PHE A 397 -1.49 38.11 34.74
CA PHE A 397 -2.19 38.91 33.73
C PHE A 397 -1.63 38.59 32.31
N GLY A 398 -2.50 38.66 31.31
CA GLY A 398 -2.09 38.46 29.91
C GLY A 398 -1.94 36.98 29.50
N THR A 399 -2.35 36.05 30.34
CA THR A 399 -2.30 34.62 30.05
C THR A 399 -3.61 34.12 29.41
N TYR A 400 -3.50 33.05 28.63
CA TYR A 400 -4.64 32.36 28.02
C TYR A 400 -4.86 31.01 28.70
N GLN A 401 -6.12 30.64 28.90
CA GLN A 401 -6.47 29.36 29.50
C GLN A 401 -6.52 28.26 28.44
N GLY A 402 -5.92 27.13 28.72
CA GLY A 402 -6.00 25.93 27.93
C GLY A 402 -6.16 24.70 28.80
N GLU A 403 -6.61 23.63 28.20
CA GLU A 403 -6.80 22.32 28.80
C GLU A 403 -6.00 21.26 28.04
N VAL A 404 -5.40 20.33 28.75
CA VAL A 404 -4.67 19.21 28.14
C VAL A 404 -5.66 18.22 27.54
N VAL A 405 -5.68 18.11 26.21
CA VAL A 405 -6.58 17.21 25.47
C VAL A 405 -5.89 15.90 25.07
N ALA A 406 -4.57 15.88 24.97
CA ALA A 406 -3.83 14.67 24.64
C ALA A 406 -2.44 14.68 25.26
N ILE A 407 -1.97 13.48 25.63
CA ILE A 407 -0.64 13.21 26.16
C ILE A 407 -0.05 12.07 25.35
N ASP A 408 1.09 12.29 24.70
CA ASP A 408 1.77 11.23 23.97
C ASP A 408 2.45 10.24 24.93
N ASN A 409 2.34 8.96 24.63
CA ASN A 409 2.94 7.88 25.42
C ASN A 409 4.42 7.59 25.03
N ILE A 410 4.91 8.23 23.98
CA ILE A 410 6.27 8.03 23.45
C ILE A 410 7.04 9.35 23.54
N PRO A 411 8.24 9.36 24.15
CA PRO A 411 9.06 10.57 24.20
C PRO A 411 9.63 10.90 22.82
N ASN A 412 9.89 12.17 22.58
CA ASN A 412 10.59 12.64 21.39
C ASN A 412 12.10 12.34 21.47
N LEU A 413 12.86 12.69 20.42
CA LEU A 413 14.32 12.51 20.34
C LEU A 413 15.10 13.20 21.47
N LYS A 414 14.51 14.21 22.14
CA LYS A 414 15.08 14.93 23.29
C LYS A 414 14.54 14.37 24.61
N ASN A 415 14.01 13.18 24.62
CA ASN A 415 13.42 12.49 25.76
C ASN A 415 12.36 13.30 26.53
N LYS A 416 11.54 14.08 25.81
CA LYS A 416 10.40 14.84 26.35
C LYS A 416 9.10 14.30 25.81
N TYR A 417 8.06 14.28 26.63
CA TYR A 417 6.71 13.89 26.23
C TYR A 417 5.94 15.09 25.68
N ARG A 418 5.21 14.87 24.60
CA ARG A 418 4.40 15.89 23.97
C ARG A 418 3.00 15.89 24.60
N LEU A 419 2.51 17.10 24.91
CA LEU A 419 1.14 17.39 25.31
C LEU A 419 0.49 18.26 24.24
N LEU A 420 -0.79 18.06 24.02
CA LEU A 420 -1.62 18.96 23.23
C LEU A 420 -2.56 19.70 24.18
N VAL A 421 -2.54 21.02 24.10
CA VAL A 421 -3.33 21.92 24.91
C VAL A 421 -4.26 22.72 23.98
N GLN A 422 -5.56 22.66 24.25
CA GLN A 422 -6.60 23.39 23.51
C GLN A 422 -7.12 24.55 24.36
N SER A 423 -7.65 25.61 23.73
CA SER A 423 -8.33 26.70 24.44
C SER A 423 -9.61 26.21 25.09
N THR A 424 -9.78 26.46 26.38
CA THR A 424 -10.99 26.07 27.14
C THR A 424 -11.98 27.21 27.28
N ASN A 425 -11.51 28.46 27.17
CA ASN A 425 -12.34 29.62 27.50
C ASN A 425 -12.98 30.21 26.24
N SER A 426 -14.30 30.12 26.14
CA SER A 426 -15.10 30.77 25.09
C SER A 426 -15.04 32.29 25.14
N ASP A 427 -14.81 32.87 26.34
CA ASP A 427 -14.76 34.32 26.53
C ASP A 427 -13.40 34.94 26.17
N LYS A 428 -12.32 34.12 26.22
CA LYS A 428 -10.98 34.51 25.79
C LYS A 428 -10.34 33.39 24.95
N PRO A 429 -10.78 33.24 23.70
CA PRO A 429 -10.13 32.29 22.79
C PRO A 429 -8.69 32.71 22.51
N PHE A 430 -7.90 31.84 21.92
CA PHE A 430 -6.56 32.20 21.47
C PHE A 430 -6.63 33.39 20.51
N PRO A 431 -5.64 34.29 20.50
CA PRO A 431 -5.65 35.46 19.64
C PRO A 431 -5.81 35.09 18.15
N ASP A 432 -6.67 35.79 17.41
CA ASP A 432 -6.91 35.55 15.98
C ASP A 432 -5.65 35.73 15.12
N LEU A 433 -4.74 36.59 15.56
CA LEU A 433 -3.46 36.84 14.90
C LEU A 433 -2.42 35.73 15.14
N LEU A 434 -2.74 34.77 16.03
CA LEU A 434 -1.81 33.68 16.36
C LEU A 434 -1.66 32.74 15.17
N ARG A 435 -0.43 32.47 14.80
CA ARG A 435 -0.11 31.62 13.66
C ARG A 435 0.50 30.30 14.08
N VAL A 436 0.26 29.26 13.31
CA VAL A 436 0.93 27.96 13.47
C VAL A 436 2.44 28.17 13.40
N GLY A 437 3.18 27.59 14.35
CA GLY A 437 4.62 27.75 14.47
C GLY A 437 5.07 28.84 15.44
N ALA A 438 4.15 29.70 15.94
CA ALA A 438 4.49 30.67 16.99
C ALA A 438 4.93 29.95 18.26
N GLY A 439 5.94 30.49 18.96
CA GLY A 439 6.39 29.95 20.25
C GLY A 439 5.35 30.19 21.34
N ALA A 440 5.31 29.26 22.29
CA ALA A 440 4.43 29.35 23.45
C ALA A 440 5.14 28.79 24.69
N GLU A 441 4.91 29.44 25.81
CA GLU A 441 5.27 28.93 27.12
C GLU A 441 3.98 28.56 27.88
N GLY A 442 4.01 27.43 28.56
CA GLY A 442 2.86 26.94 29.34
C GLY A 442 3.24 26.69 30.80
N ILE A 443 2.30 27.00 31.67
CA ILE A 443 2.41 26.71 33.09
C ILE A 443 1.19 25.86 33.45
N ALA A 444 1.44 24.57 33.70
CA ALA A 444 0.40 23.68 34.20
C ALA A 444 0.20 23.92 35.68
N LEU A 445 -1.03 24.18 36.09
CA LEU A 445 -1.41 24.39 37.47
C LEU A 445 -1.81 23.05 38.08
N LEU A 446 -1.07 22.62 39.11
CA LEU A 446 -1.31 21.39 39.83
C LEU A 446 -2.04 21.67 41.17
N LYS A 447 -1.93 20.75 42.11
CA LYS A 447 -2.53 20.86 43.43
C LYS A 447 -1.76 21.83 44.33
N ASP A 448 -2.50 22.46 45.24
CA ASP A 448 -1.89 23.26 46.29
C ASP A 448 -1.23 22.36 47.32
N VAL A 449 0.04 22.62 47.58
CA VAL A 449 0.85 21.89 48.57
C VAL A 449 1.56 22.88 49.46
N PRO A 450 1.96 22.54 50.71
CA PRO A 450 2.76 23.42 51.50
C PRO A 450 4.16 23.61 50.90
N VAL A 451 4.72 24.81 51.03
CA VAL A 451 6.02 25.18 50.45
C VAL A 451 7.13 24.19 50.82
N TRP A 452 7.16 23.67 52.09
CA TRP A 452 8.16 22.68 52.53
C TRP A 452 8.11 21.39 51.67
N TYR A 453 6.93 20.97 51.27
CA TYR A 453 6.77 19.76 50.45
C TYR A 453 7.34 19.96 49.05
N GLU A 454 7.09 21.11 48.43
CA GLU A 454 7.64 21.42 47.10
C GLU A 454 9.18 21.51 47.14
N ILE A 455 9.75 22.15 48.16
CA ILE A 455 11.22 22.17 48.36
C ILE A 455 11.76 20.75 48.53
N TRP A 456 11.08 19.92 49.36
CA TRP A 456 11.48 18.52 49.55
C TRP A 456 11.40 17.72 48.23
N ARG A 457 10.35 17.91 47.45
CA ARG A 457 10.16 17.27 46.13
C ARG A 457 11.28 17.65 45.16
N GLN A 458 11.62 18.93 45.08
CA GLN A 458 12.67 19.41 44.18
C GLN A 458 14.06 18.91 44.59
N LEU A 459 14.32 18.79 45.88
CA LEU A 459 15.61 18.26 46.40
C LEU A 459 15.74 16.75 46.17
N ASN A 460 14.64 16.00 46.21
CA ASN A 460 14.62 14.55 46.01
C ASN A 460 14.25 14.14 44.59
N GLY A 461 13.94 15.09 43.70
CA GLY A 461 13.73 14.85 42.29
C GLY A 461 15.03 14.39 41.61
N PHE A 462 14.92 13.55 40.57
CA PHE A 462 16.10 13.18 39.80
C PHE A 462 16.78 14.44 39.23
N PRO A 463 18.11 14.51 39.29
CA PRO A 463 18.81 15.66 38.74
C PRO A 463 18.50 15.85 37.25
N ALA A 464 18.27 17.10 36.86
CA ALA A 464 17.93 17.49 35.51
C ALA A 464 18.98 17.06 34.45
N ASP A 465 20.18 16.77 34.89
CA ASP A 465 21.35 16.47 34.06
C ASP A 465 21.48 14.98 33.66
N PHE A 466 20.51 14.15 34.05
CA PHE A 466 20.52 12.74 33.62
C PHE A 466 20.22 12.56 32.12
N TYR A 467 19.61 13.55 31.50
CA TYR A 467 19.33 13.57 30.08
C TYR A 467 20.22 14.61 29.41
N ASP A 468 21.41 14.17 29.03
CA ASP A 468 22.40 15.01 28.34
C ASP A 468 21.81 15.58 27.04
N ASP A 469 21.88 16.90 26.89
CA ASP A 469 21.48 17.62 25.67
C ASP A 469 22.40 17.30 24.46
N ASP A 470 23.46 16.48 24.67
CA ASP A 470 24.49 16.17 23.68
C ASP A 470 24.16 15.05 22.68
N ILE A 471 22.90 14.53 22.63
CA ILE A 471 22.47 13.74 21.51
C ILE A 471 21.96 14.66 20.36
N GLN A 472 22.56 15.80 20.21
CA GLN A 472 22.46 16.60 19.00
C GLN A 472 23.56 16.19 18.03
N GLN A 473 23.11 15.76 16.83
CA GLN A 473 23.91 15.60 15.62
C GLN A 473 24.73 14.32 15.47
N LYS A 474 24.05 13.20 15.40
CA LYS A 474 24.34 12.27 14.31
C LYS A 474 23.04 12.02 13.56
N GLU A 475 22.71 12.89 12.62
CA GLU A 475 21.99 12.48 11.44
C GLU A 475 22.88 11.42 10.76
N ASP A 476 22.68 10.18 11.12
CA ASP A 476 23.12 9.07 10.30
C ASP A 476 22.39 9.24 8.96
N LYS A 477 23.12 9.82 8.00
CA LYS A 477 22.75 9.74 6.60
C LYS A 477 22.61 8.27 6.27
N PHE A 478 21.38 7.78 6.32
CA PHE A 478 21.02 6.44 5.89
C PHE A 478 21.48 6.31 4.44
N LYS A 479 22.63 5.68 4.22
CA LYS A 479 23.08 5.29 2.90
C LYS A 479 22.18 4.14 2.48
N PRO A 480 21.38 4.30 1.41
CA PRO A 480 20.59 3.19 0.90
C PRO A 480 21.54 2.02 0.55
N PRO A 481 21.13 0.77 0.78
CA PRO A 481 21.95 -0.39 0.48
C PRO A 481 22.35 -0.36 -1.00
N VAL A 482 23.63 -0.52 -1.25
CA VAL A 482 24.22 -0.60 -2.59
C VAL A 482 23.47 -1.67 -3.39
N LYS A 483 22.91 -1.30 -4.54
CA LYS A 483 22.29 -2.24 -5.48
C LYS A 483 23.28 -3.37 -5.78
N ALA A 484 22.88 -4.60 -5.46
CA ALA A 484 23.62 -5.77 -5.87
C ALA A 484 23.73 -5.76 -7.41
N VAL A 485 24.95 -5.72 -7.90
CA VAL A 485 25.26 -5.87 -9.33
C VAL A 485 24.96 -7.32 -9.68
N THR A 486 23.82 -7.57 -10.31
CA THR A 486 23.57 -8.83 -11.01
C THR A 486 24.39 -8.82 -12.30
N LYS A 487 25.32 -9.78 -12.38
CA LYS A 487 25.99 -10.19 -13.62
C LYS A 487 25.03 -10.91 -14.55
#